data_58d464d13caff6607986d9329e668a6b
#
_entry.id   58d464d13caff6607986d9329e668a6b
#
_cell.length_a   1.000
_cell.length_b   1.000
_cell.length_c   1.000
_cell.angle_alpha   90.00
_cell.angle_beta   90.00
_cell.angle_gamma   90.00
#
_symmetry.space_group_name_H-M   'P 1'
#
loop_
_entity.id
_entity.type
_entity.pdbx_description
1 polymer ?
#
loop_
_entity_poly.entity_id
_entity_poly.type
_entity_poly.pdbx_seq_one_letter_code
_entity_poly.pdbx_strand_id
1 'polypeptide(L)'
;MKSVFNTLFAVLAGACSALLVLKYVNPPVTEEQEDYQTKMREYAPPPAAAGVPVAWPDFTGTIERAMPAVVCISNQRIVPSRRGFGRPAQYYEVPSGQGSGFFIREDGYILTNYHVASGANALLVTDHEGREYHANLIGVDPTSDLAVLKIEPPKGKKFMALTFANPKNIRLGQWTIAIGAPFSLEHSVTAGIVSGVQRSGVGVNLYENYIQTDASINPGNSGGPLLNAAGDVIGVNDCILAPSGGNIGIAFAVSAEIAKSVADTLIEHGEIVRPWLGIMGAMPSQLRSPGEENSEAQKGAVIRRIFQNSPAERLGLRDGDVIVKLDDVDVIDTYDLRNRILSLDPGTIVKLTILRRNLLHETSIKLERPPADWFRVIPQIDYAIPL
;
A
#
# COMPACT_ATOMS: atom_id res chain seq x y z
N MET A 1 39.91 49.31 48.97
CA MET A 1 40.16 47.86 48.89
C MET A 1 38.94 47.03 48.66
N LYS A 2 37.79 47.23 49.28
CA LYS A 2 36.58 46.41 49.04
C LYS A 2 36.01 46.49 47.57
N SER A 3 36.09 47.64 46.88
CA SER A 3 35.59 47.84 45.53
C SER A 3 36.42 47.09 44.50
N VAL A 4 37.71 47.03 44.58
CA VAL A 4 38.59 46.33 43.64
C VAL A 4 38.42 44.82 43.76
N PHE A 5 38.17 44.33 44.98
CA PHE A 5 37.97 42.90 45.25
C PHE A 5 36.65 42.41 44.62
N ASN A 6 35.58 43.20 44.71
CA ASN A 6 34.28 42.85 44.09
C ASN A 6 34.35 42.87 42.57
N THR A 7 35.08 43.78 41.95
CA THR A 7 35.25 43.84 40.50
C THR A 7 36.08 42.66 40.00
N LEU A 8 37.13 42.28 40.72
CA LEU A 8 37.98 41.12 40.39
C LEU A 8 37.19 39.81 40.48
N PHE A 9 36.34 39.69 41.52
CA PHE A 9 35.48 38.50 41.70
C PHE A 9 34.41 38.38 40.61
N ALA A 10 33.80 39.48 40.16
CA ALA A 10 32.83 39.50 39.08
C ALA A 10 33.45 39.12 37.72
N VAL A 11 34.68 39.57 37.45
CA VAL A 11 35.42 39.22 36.20
C VAL A 11 35.83 37.74 36.20
N LEU A 12 36.29 37.22 37.34
CA LEU A 12 36.62 35.79 37.47
C LEU A 12 35.39 34.89 37.36
N ALA A 13 34.28 35.27 38.00
CA ALA A 13 33.02 34.51 37.88
C ALA A 13 32.47 34.52 36.42
N GLY A 14 32.57 35.66 35.72
CA GLY A 14 32.20 35.75 34.31
C GLY A 14 33.09 34.91 33.39
N ALA A 15 34.41 34.88 33.64
CA ALA A 15 35.34 34.05 32.88
C ALA A 15 35.13 32.55 33.14
N CYS A 16 34.84 32.13 34.39
CA CYS A 16 34.49 30.74 34.68
C CYS A 16 33.17 30.31 34.04
N SER A 17 32.17 31.19 34.04
CA SER A 17 30.89 30.92 33.38
C SER A 17 31.06 30.80 31.85
N ALA A 18 31.85 31.67 31.23
CA ALA A 18 32.16 31.62 29.81
C ALA A 18 32.94 30.32 29.43
N LEU A 19 33.89 29.91 30.27
CA LEU A 19 34.62 28.63 30.05
C LEU A 19 33.72 27.41 30.22
N LEU A 20 32.75 27.43 31.16
CA LEU A 20 31.76 26.36 31.32
C LEU A 20 30.81 26.29 30.13
N VAL A 21 30.35 27.43 29.62
CA VAL A 21 29.50 27.47 28.42
C VAL A 21 30.26 26.98 27.18
N LEU A 22 31.53 27.39 27.01
CA LEU A 22 32.39 26.91 25.92
C LEU A 22 32.63 25.38 25.98
N LYS A 23 32.80 24.81 27.18
CA LYS A 23 32.89 23.35 27.36
C LYS A 23 31.58 22.61 27.06
N TYR A 24 30.43 23.28 27.28
CA TYR A 24 29.10 22.68 26.99
C TYR A 24 28.74 22.81 25.53
N VAL A 25 29.13 23.90 24.86
CA VAL A 25 28.86 24.13 23.41
C VAL A 25 29.86 23.39 22.52
N ASN A 26 31.10 23.23 22.97
CA ASN A 26 32.13 22.43 22.28
C ASN A 26 32.75 21.44 23.30
N PRO A 27 32.07 20.30 23.54
CA PRO A 27 32.68 19.28 24.38
C PRO A 27 34.02 18.82 23.75
N PRO A 28 35.03 18.55 24.57
CA PRO A 28 36.28 18.02 24.03
C PRO A 28 35.99 16.72 23.29
N VAL A 29 36.55 16.61 22.09
CA VAL A 29 36.45 15.39 21.27
C VAL A 29 37.06 14.25 22.11
N THR A 30 36.30 13.18 22.29
CA THR A 30 36.80 12.01 23.03
C THR A 30 37.79 11.23 22.14
N GLU A 31 38.71 10.49 22.78
CA GLU A 31 39.65 9.62 22.03
C GLU A 31 38.93 8.68 21.08
N GLU A 32 37.72 8.25 21.41
CA GLU A 32 36.87 7.40 20.58
C GLU A 32 36.33 8.15 19.35
N GLN A 33 36.05 9.44 19.48
CA GLN A 33 35.63 10.30 18.35
C GLN A 33 36.80 10.68 17.44
N GLU A 34 38.01 10.87 17.98
CA GLU A 34 39.22 11.09 17.20
C GLU A 34 39.62 9.83 16.43
N ASP A 35 39.52 8.65 17.03
CA ASP A 35 39.76 7.35 16.39
C ASP A 35 38.75 7.11 15.27
N TYR A 36 37.45 7.40 15.52
CA TYR A 36 36.40 7.31 14.48
C TYR A 36 36.66 8.26 13.32
N GLN A 37 37.02 9.54 13.59
CA GLN A 37 37.32 10.50 12.55
C GLN A 37 38.60 10.14 11.76
N THR A 38 39.59 9.57 12.43
CA THR A 38 40.81 9.11 11.81
C THR A 38 40.53 7.91 10.89
N LYS A 39 39.76 6.92 11.37
CA LYS A 39 39.33 5.79 10.56
C LYS A 39 38.46 6.20 9.36
N MET A 40 37.60 7.21 9.53
CA MET A 40 36.80 7.75 8.42
C MET A 40 37.64 8.53 7.41
N ARG A 41 38.74 9.18 7.82
CA ARG A 41 39.69 9.82 6.90
C ARG A 41 40.56 8.81 6.14
N GLU A 42 40.90 7.68 6.77
CA GLU A 42 41.63 6.57 6.13
C GLU A 42 40.74 5.72 5.24
N TYR A 43 39.40 5.81 5.38
CA TYR A 43 38.46 5.18 4.47
C TYR A 43 38.47 5.91 3.11
N ALA A 44 39.47 5.63 2.30
CA ALA A 44 39.39 5.98 0.89
C ALA A 44 38.30 5.09 0.27
N PRO A 45 37.20 5.65 -0.28
CA PRO A 45 36.26 4.84 -1.04
C PRO A 45 37.04 4.10 -2.13
N PRO A 46 36.70 2.84 -2.41
CA PRO A 46 37.35 2.11 -3.51
C PRO A 46 37.32 2.99 -4.76
N PRO A 47 38.42 3.06 -5.52
CA PRO A 47 38.46 3.89 -6.73
C PRO A 47 37.24 3.54 -7.57
N ALA A 48 36.42 4.55 -7.89
CA ALA A 48 35.32 4.37 -8.81
C ALA A 48 35.86 3.62 -10.03
N ALA A 49 35.23 2.48 -10.35
CA ALA A 49 35.69 1.67 -11.49
C ALA A 49 35.78 2.61 -12.71
N ALA A 50 37.00 2.92 -13.09
CA ALA A 50 37.27 3.86 -14.16
C ALA A 50 36.61 3.29 -15.42
N GLY A 51 35.65 4.00 -16.00
CA GLY A 51 35.24 3.78 -17.37
C GLY A 51 33.80 3.31 -17.62
N VAL A 52 32.93 3.15 -16.63
CA VAL A 52 31.50 3.04 -16.94
C VAL A 52 30.88 4.44 -16.78
N PRO A 53 30.42 5.09 -17.86
CA PRO A 53 29.65 6.31 -17.73
C PRO A 53 28.40 5.93 -16.95
N VAL A 54 28.29 6.36 -15.69
CA VAL A 54 27.04 6.26 -14.94
C VAL A 54 26.12 7.32 -15.55
N ALA A 55 25.42 6.96 -16.61
CA ALA A 55 24.33 7.77 -17.10
C ALA A 55 23.25 7.72 -16.01
N TRP A 56 22.96 8.85 -15.40
CA TRP A 56 21.80 8.99 -14.53
C TRP A 56 20.54 8.64 -15.35
N PRO A 57 19.62 7.84 -14.82
CA PRO A 57 18.44 7.48 -15.57
C PRO A 57 17.60 8.73 -15.90
N ASP A 58 17.39 8.92 -17.20
CA ASP A 58 16.44 9.93 -17.70
C ASP A 58 15.11 9.23 -18.02
N PHE A 59 14.09 9.56 -17.25
CA PHE A 59 12.75 8.98 -17.42
C PHE A 59 11.83 9.86 -18.26
N THR A 60 12.29 11.00 -18.77
CA THR A 60 11.47 11.97 -19.51
C THR A 60 10.64 11.31 -20.61
N GLY A 61 11.31 10.54 -21.50
CA GLY A 61 10.60 9.86 -22.57
C GLY A 61 9.63 8.76 -22.12
N THR A 62 9.87 8.13 -20.97
CA THR A 62 8.94 7.14 -20.39
C THR A 62 7.72 7.83 -19.81
N ILE A 63 7.92 8.94 -19.11
CA ILE A 63 6.85 9.76 -18.52
C ILE A 63 5.99 10.36 -19.62
N GLU A 64 6.57 10.98 -20.65
CA GLU A 64 5.84 11.56 -21.79
C GLU A 64 4.94 10.54 -22.49
N ARG A 65 5.38 9.28 -22.63
CA ARG A 65 4.55 8.21 -23.19
C ARG A 65 3.46 7.75 -22.25
N ALA A 66 3.69 7.73 -20.93
CA ALA A 66 2.72 7.22 -19.97
C ALA A 66 1.66 8.25 -19.54
N MET A 67 2.03 9.53 -19.47
CA MET A 67 1.14 10.61 -19.02
C MET A 67 -0.23 10.65 -19.69
N PRO A 68 -0.36 10.47 -21.02
CA PRO A 68 -1.67 10.49 -21.67
C PRO A 68 -2.64 9.39 -21.21
N ALA A 69 -2.10 8.35 -20.56
CA ALA A 69 -2.92 7.28 -20.01
C ALA A 69 -3.36 7.54 -18.56
N VAL A 70 -2.79 8.54 -17.88
CA VAL A 70 -3.12 8.84 -16.47
C VAL A 70 -4.18 9.92 -16.39
N VAL A 71 -5.18 9.68 -15.55
CA VAL A 71 -6.36 10.56 -15.41
C VAL A 71 -6.57 10.99 -13.97
N CYS A 72 -7.17 12.16 -13.81
CA CYS A 72 -7.73 12.60 -12.53
C CYS A 72 -9.14 12.02 -12.37
N ILE A 73 -9.47 11.54 -11.17
CA ILE A 73 -10.80 11.07 -10.82
C ILE A 73 -11.33 11.93 -9.68
N SER A 74 -12.46 12.59 -9.93
CA SER A 74 -13.18 13.39 -8.94
C SER A 74 -14.47 12.69 -8.55
N ASN A 75 -14.56 12.40 -7.26
CA ASN A 75 -15.77 11.87 -6.64
C ASN A 75 -16.72 13.03 -6.34
N GLN A 76 -17.91 13.02 -6.93
CA GLN A 76 -18.90 14.06 -6.80
C GLN A 76 -20.02 13.63 -5.84
N ARG A 77 -20.39 14.55 -4.92
CA ARG A 77 -21.58 14.39 -4.09
C ARG A 77 -22.66 15.37 -4.49
N ILE A 78 -23.89 14.90 -4.56
CA ILE A 78 -25.07 15.72 -4.80
C ILE A 78 -25.55 16.28 -3.46
N VAL A 79 -25.45 17.58 -3.27
CA VAL A 79 -25.90 18.27 -2.07
C VAL A 79 -27.09 19.19 -2.39
N PRO A 80 -28.15 19.22 -1.53
CA PRO A 80 -29.24 20.14 -1.71
C PRO A 80 -28.82 21.58 -1.36
N SER A 81 -29.20 22.53 -2.18
CA SER A 81 -29.06 23.96 -1.87
C SER A 81 -29.96 24.33 -0.69
N ARG A 82 -29.38 24.88 0.38
CA ARG A 82 -30.16 25.52 1.45
C ARG A 82 -30.58 26.92 1.00
N ARG A 83 -31.60 27.06 0.16
CA ARG A 83 -32.24 28.34 -0.11
C ARG A 83 -33.68 28.33 0.38
N GLY A 84 -33.95 29.27 1.31
CA GLY A 84 -35.18 29.83 1.86
C GLY A 84 -36.53 29.10 1.66
N PHE A 85 -37.38 29.20 2.66
CA PHE A 85 -38.76 28.68 2.68
C PHE A 85 -39.47 28.90 1.32
N GLY A 86 -40.00 27.81 0.75
CA GLY A 86 -40.96 27.86 -0.37
C GLY A 86 -40.37 27.75 -1.79
N ARG A 87 -39.07 27.47 -1.98
CA ARG A 87 -38.49 27.17 -3.30
C ARG A 87 -38.09 25.68 -3.41
N PRO A 88 -38.29 25.05 -4.58
CA PRO A 88 -37.84 23.68 -4.80
C PRO A 88 -36.32 23.59 -4.55
N ALA A 89 -35.87 22.50 -3.89
CA ALA A 89 -34.48 22.25 -3.63
C ALA A 89 -33.72 22.13 -4.98
N GLN A 90 -32.72 22.96 -5.19
CA GLN A 90 -31.75 22.77 -6.26
C GLN A 90 -30.64 21.90 -5.72
N TYR A 91 -30.20 20.92 -6.51
CA TYR A 91 -29.12 20.03 -6.17
C TYR A 91 -27.87 20.47 -6.95
N TYR A 92 -26.72 20.45 -6.26
CA TYR A 92 -25.42 20.76 -6.85
C TYR A 92 -24.49 19.60 -6.64
N GLU A 93 -23.70 19.29 -7.67
CA GLU A 93 -22.56 18.38 -7.57
C GLU A 93 -21.40 19.16 -6.95
N VAL A 94 -20.83 18.62 -5.87
CA VAL A 94 -19.63 19.17 -5.22
C VAL A 94 -18.58 18.08 -5.09
N PRO A 95 -17.31 18.38 -5.40
CA PRO A 95 -16.23 17.46 -5.18
C PRO A 95 -16.16 17.01 -3.71
N SER A 96 -16.08 15.71 -3.46
CA SER A 96 -15.99 15.14 -2.11
C SER A 96 -14.70 14.36 -1.87
N GLY A 97 -13.97 14.04 -2.93
CA GLY A 97 -12.69 13.38 -2.92
C GLY A 97 -12.07 13.40 -4.30
N GLN A 98 -10.76 13.20 -4.35
CA GLN A 98 -10.00 13.18 -5.59
C GLN A 98 -8.90 12.13 -5.50
N GLY A 99 -8.58 11.53 -6.64
CA GLY A 99 -7.48 10.60 -6.80
C GLY A 99 -7.10 10.48 -8.27
N SER A 100 -6.31 9.49 -8.57
CA SER A 100 -5.85 9.19 -9.93
C SER A 100 -6.39 7.87 -10.41
N GLY A 101 -6.28 7.66 -11.70
CA GLY A 101 -6.49 6.38 -12.35
C GLY A 101 -5.66 6.32 -13.63
N PHE A 102 -5.72 5.20 -14.32
CA PHE A 102 -5.05 5.07 -15.61
C PHE A 102 -5.81 4.12 -16.52
N PHE A 103 -5.75 4.40 -17.81
CA PHE A 103 -6.35 3.52 -18.82
C PHE A 103 -5.58 2.22 -18.92
N ILE A 104 -6.30 1.11 -18.82
CA ILE A 104 -5.80 -0.26 -19.02
C ILE A 104 -6.24 -0.85 -20.34
N ARG A 105 -7.17 -0.17 -21.06
CA ARG A 105 -7.64 -0.55 -22.38
C ARG A 105 -7.94 0.70 -23.21
N GLU A 106 -7.70 0.60 -24.53
CA GLU A 106 -7.91 1.71 -25.48
C GLU A 106 -9.38 2.13 -25.63
N ASP A 107 -10.32 1.24 -25.27
CA ASP A 107 -11.76 1.50 -25.30
C ASP A 107 -12.30 2.22 -24.06
N GLY A 108 -11.41 2.60 -23.11
CA GLY A 108 -11.74 3.51 -22.01
C GLY A 108 -12.00 2.86 -20.65
N TYR A 109 -11.52 1.63 -20.42
CA TYR A 109 -11.48 1.07 -19.09
C TYR A 109 -10.32 1.68 -18.29
N ILE A 110 -10.63 2.13 -17.08
CA ILE A 110 -9.72 2.80 -16.15
C ILE A 110 -9.62 1.98 -14.87
N LEU A 111 -8.42 1.74 -14.39
CA LEU A 111 -8.15 1.17 -13.08
C LEU A 111 -7.81 2.27 -12.09
N THR A 112 -8.33 2.15 -10.87
CA THR A 112 -8.10 3.08 -9.74
C THR A 112 -8.28 2.34 -8.41
N ASN A 113 -8.11 3.05 -7.28
CA ASN A 113 -8.45 2.49 -5.98
C ASN A 113 -9.97 2.55 -5.70
N TYR A 114 -10.44 1.58 -4.90
CA TYR A 114 -11.81 1.55 -4.42
C TYR A 114 -12.15 2.77 -3.58
N HIS A 115 -11.26 3.18 -2.65
CA HIS A 115 -11.49 4.35 -1.80
C HIS A 115 -11.62 5.65 -2.60
N VAL A 116 -11.00 5.77 -3.79
CA VAL A 116 -11.15 6.90 -4.72
C VAL A 116 -12.54 6.91 -5.36
N ALA A 117 -13.08 5.74 -5.74
CA ALA A 117 -14.35 5.62 -6.42
C ALA A 117 -15.55 5.48 -5.46
N SER A 118 -15.32 5.12 -4.19
CA SER A 118 -16.38 4.77 -3.25
C SER A 118 -17.17 5.98 -2.74
N GLY A 119 -18.46 5.78 -2.47
CA GLY A 119 -19.35 6.78 -1.87
C GLY A 119 -19.71 7.95 -2.80
N ALA A 120 -19.37 7.88 -4.09
CA ALA A 120 -19.72 8.88 -5.09
C ALA A 120 -21.19 8.78 -5.51
N ASN A 121 -21.84 9.92 -5.72
CA ASN A 121 -23.09 9.98 -6.48
C ASN A 121 -22.82 10.01 -8.00
N ALA A 122 -21.69 10.61 -8.41
CA ALA A 122 -21.18 10.60 -9.76
C ALA A 122 -19.65 10.60 -9.74
N LEU A 123 -19.05 10.01 -10.76
CA LEU A 123 -17.60 9.98 -10.96
C LEU A 123 -17.26 10.79 -12.21
N LEU A 124 -16.42 11.81 -12.04
CA LEU A 124 -15.91 12.63 -13.12
C LEU A 124 -14.45 12.30 -13.38
N VAL A 125 -14.12 11.96 -14.60
CA VAL A 125 -12.76 11.68 -15.06
C VAL A 125 -12.27 12.81 -15.92
N THR A 126 -11.11 13.38 -15.61
CA THR A 126 -10.45 14.39 -16.43
C THR A 126 -9.20 13.80 -17.06
N ASP A 127 -9.10 13.84 -18.39
CA ASP A 127 -7.94 13.33 -19.13
C ASP A 127 -6.78 14.34 -19.15
N HIS A 128 -5.65 13.95 -19.71
CA HIS A 128 -4.45 14.78 -19.80
C HIS A 128 -4.60 16.04 -20.70
N GLU A 129 -5.64 16.10 -21.54
CA GLU A 129 -5.99 17.28 -22.33
C GLU A 129 -6.99 18.20 -21.60
N GLY A 130 -7.37 17.86 -20.37
CA GLY A 130 -8.34 18.62 -19.56
C GLY A 130 -9.80 18.37 -19.95
N ARG A 131 -10.11 17.32 -20.72
CA ARG A 131 -11.49 16.98 -21.08
C ARG A 131 -12.11 16.14 -19.97
N GLU A 132 -13.34 16.47 -19.63
CA GLU A 132 -14.11 15.81 -18.58
C GLU A 132 -15.11 14.80 -19.15
N TYR A 133 -15.21 13.66 -18.45
CA TYR A 133 -16.08 12.54 -18.80
C TYR A 133 -16.81 12.04 -17.57
N HIS A 134 -18.12 11.80 -17.67
CA HIS A 134 -18.83 11.02 -16.65
C HIS A 134 -18.44 9.55 -16.80
N ALA A 135 -17.97 8.96 -15.71
CA ALA A 135 -17.54 7.57 -15.71
C ALA A 135 -18.61 6.65 -15.10
N ASN A 136 -18.78 5.48 -15.71
CA ASN A 136 -19.56 4.40 -15.15
C ASN A 136 -18.66 3.54 -14.27
N LEU A 137 -19.13 3.21 -13.07
CA LEU A 137 -18.49 2.21 -12.21
C LEU A 137 -18.82 0.83 -12.75
N ILE A 138 -17.81 0.08 -13.18
CA ILE A 138 -17.97 -1.30 -13.71
C ILE A 138 -18.03 -2.29 -12.55
N GLY A 139 -17.14 -2.15 -11.58
CA GLY A 139 -17.11 -2.98 -10.40
C GLY A 139 -16.01 -2.57 -9.42
N VAL A 140 -16.06 -3.16 -8.23
CA VAL A 140 -15.13 -2.88 -7.15
C VAL A 140 -14.65 -4.15 -6.46
N ASP A 141 -13.45 -4.12 -5.94
CA ASP A 141 -12.93 -5.09 -4.98
C ASP A 141 -12.46 -4.36 -3.70
N PRO A 142 -13.32 -4.25 -2.68
CA PRO A 142 -12.94 -3.61 -1.41
C PRO A 142 -11.81 -4.35 -0.68
N THR A 143 -11.58 -5.64 -1.00
CA THR A 143 -10.55 -6.43 -0.30
C THR A 143 -9.14 -6.09 -0.74
N SER A 144 -8.95 -5.67 -1.98
CA SER A 144 -7.66 -5.22 -2.54
C SER A 144 -7.60 -3.71 -2.77
N ASP A 145 -8.65 -2.98 -2.39
CA ASP A 145 -8.82 -1.54 -2.64
C ASP A 145 -8.71 -1.15 -4.13
N LEU A 146 -9.35 -1.90 -5.02
CA LEU A 146 -9.36 -1.63 -6.44
C LEU A 146 -10.77 -1.40 -7.00
N ALA A 147 -10.86 -0.58 -8.05
CA ALA A 147 -12.09 -0.31 -8.79
C ALA A 147 -11.79 -0.16 -10.29
N VAL A 148 -12.75 -0.56 -11.12
CA VAL A 148 -12.71 -0.37 -12.57
C VAL A 148 -13.83 0.59 -12.96
N LEU A 149 -13.45 1.62 -13.70
CA LEU A 149 -14.36 2.60 -14.28
C LEU A 149 -14.36 2.45 -15.81
N LYS A 150 -15.38 3.00 -16.45
CA LYS A 150 -15.51 3.03 -17.91
C LYS A 150 -15.98 4.41 -18.38
N ILE A 151 -15.24 4.96 -19.32
CA ILE A 151 -15.67 6.13 -20.09
C ILE A 151 -15.66 5.78 -21.58
N GLU A 152 -16.45 6.51 -22.37
CA GLU A 152 -16.48 6.31 -23.80
C GLU A 152 -15.48 7.22 -24.51
N PRO A 153 -14.60 6.68 -25.38
CA PRO A 153 -13.70 7.52 -26.15
C PRO A 153 -14.47 8.39 -27.14
N PRO A 154 -13.97 9.58 -27.47
CA PRO A 154 -14.53 10.39 -28.53
C PRO A 154 -14.62 9.61 -29.84
N LYS A 155 -15.68 9.86 -30.63
CA LYS A 155 -15.96 9.11 -31.87
C LYS A 155 -14.71 9.02 -32.77
N GLY A 156 -14.32 7.79 -33.11
CA GLY A 156 -13.18 7.50 -33.97
C GLY A 156 -11.80 7.65 -33.31
N LYS A 157 -11.75 7.89 -31.98
CA LYS A 157 -10.52 7.97 -31.19
C LYS A 157 -10.40 6.76 -30.26
N LYS A 158 -9.19 6.53 -29.77
CA LYS A 158 -8.84 5.55 -28.75
C LYS A 158 -8.04 6.25 -27.67
N PHE A 159 -8.13 5.76 -26.45
CA PHE A 159 -7.26 6.20 -25.38
C PHE A 159 -5.90 5.51 -25.43
N MET A 160 -4.87 6.16 -24.94
CA MET A 160 -3.60 5.50 -24.63
C MET A 160 -3.83 4.61 -23.43
N ALA A 161 -3.43 3.34 -23.51
CA ALA A 161 -3.53 2.40 -22.40
C ALA A 161 -2.13 1.94 -21.95
N LEU A 162 -1.95 1.73 -20.65
CA LEU A 162 -0.73 1.18 -20.10
C LEU A 162 -0.78 -0.35 -20.10
N THR A 163 0.38 -0.97 -20.23
CA THR A 163 0.58 -2.41 -20.14
C THR A 163 1.09 -2.82 -18.77
N PHE A 164 0.67 -4.00 -18.28
CA PHE A 164 1.17 -4.55 -17.04
C PHE A 164 2.50 -5.27 -17.25
N ALA A 165 3.46 -5.02 -16.37
CA ALA A 165 4.70 -5.77 -16.32
C ALA A 165 4.44 -7.23 -15.93
N ASN A 166 5.34 -8.13 -16.35
CA ASN A 166 5.31 -9.50 -15.83
C ASN A 166 5.76 -9.50 -14.34
N PRO A 167 4.89 -9.93 -13.40
CA PRO A 167 5.20 -9.89 -11.96
C PRO A 167 6.48 -10.64 -11.59
N LYS A 168 6.82 -11.71 -12.32
CA LYS A 168 8.04 -12.50 -12.09
C LYS A 168 9.35 -11.75 -12.37
N ASN A 169 9.27 -10.65 -13.10
CA ASN A 169 10.43 -9.84 -13.48
C ASN A 169 10.68 -8.66 -12.54
N ILE A 170 9.81 -8.44 -11.55
CA ILE A 170 9.94 -7.34 -10.59
C ILE A 170 10.99 -7.73 -9.53
N ARG A 171 12.02 -6.88 -9.35
CA ARG A 171 13.15 -7.15 -8.44
C ARG A 171 13.48 -5.95 -7.57
N LEU A 172 14.02 -6.22 -6.39
CA LEU A 172 14.57 -5.19 -5.49
C LEU A 172 15.62 -4.35 -6.21
N GLY A 173 15.62 -3.04 -5.94
CA GLY A 173 16.55 -2.08 -6.52
C GLY A 173 16.17 -1.61 -7.94
N GLN A 174 15.14 -2.17 -8.56
CA GLN A 174 14.62 -1.72 -9.85
C GLN A 174 13.97 -0.34 -9.72
N TRP A 175 14.20 0.55 -10.68
CA TRP A 175 13.58 1.87 -10.69
C TRP A 175 12.06 1.81 -10.74
N THR A 176 11.43 2.70 -10.00
CA THR A 176 9.98 2.90 -9.98
C THR A 176 9.65 4.36 -10.27
N ILE A 177 8.54 4.59 -10.98
CA ILE A 177 8.02 5.91 -11.30
C ILE A 177 6.53 5.90 -10.90
N ALA A 178 6.17 6.67 -9.88
CA ALA A 178 4.78 6.86 -9.49
C ALA A 178 4.23 8.09 -10.21
N ILE A 179 3.10 7.94 -10.90
CA ILE A 179 2.42 9.03 -11.58
C ILE A 179 1.02 9.20 -10.98
N GLY A 180 0.63 10.45 -10.73
CA GLY A 180 -0.71 10.83 -10.38
C GLY A 180 -1.15 12.09 -11.12
N ALA A 181 -2.44 12.38 -11.09
CA ALA A 181 -3.04 13.58 -11.68
C ALA A 181 -3.86 14.35 -10.63
N PRO A 182 -3.24 14.86 -9.55
CA PRO A 182 -3.96 15.61 -8.52
C PRO A 182 -4.49 16.92 -9.09
N PHE A 183 -5.71 17.32 -8.64
CA PHE A 183 -6.32 18.64 -8.91
C PHE A 183 -6.58 19.00 -10.36
N SER A 184 -6.61 18.05 -11.29
CA SER A 184 -6.93 18.25 -12.74
C SER A 184 -6.05 19.29 -13.47
N LEU A 185 -4.92 19.72 -12.88
CA LEU A 185 -4.11 20.81 -13.42
C LEU A 185 -2.70 20.40 -13.82
N GLU A 186 -2.06 19.48 -13.08
CA GLU A 186 -0.69 19.03 -13.38
C GLU A 186 -0.49 17.60 -12.89
N HIS A 187 0.20 16.81 -13.70
CA HIS A 187 0.62 15.48 -13.28
C HIS A 187 1.73 15.60 -12.22
N SER A 188 1.63 14.79 -11.18
CA SER A 188 2.70 14.64 -10.19
C SER A 188 3.47 13.37 -10.49
N VAL A 189 4.78 13.50 -10.65
CA VAL A 189 5.67 12.37 -10.93
C VAL A 189 6.73 12.30 -9.85
N THR A 190 6.90 11.11 -9.27
CA THR A 190 7.97 10.83 -8.32
C THR A 190 8.69 9.56 -8.74
N ALA A 191 9.99 9.46 -8.42
CA ALA A 191 10.80 8.31 -8.74
C ALA A 191 11.48 7.75 -7.48
N GLY A 192 11.70 6.46 -7.48
CA GLY A 192 12.37 5.71 -6.43
C GLY A 192 12.77 4.33 -6.93
N ILE A 193 12.88 3.37 -6.02
CA ILE A 193 13.20 1.98 -6.34
C ILE A 193 12.17 1.02 -5.73
N VAL A 194 12.14 -0.19 -6.22
CA VAL A 194 11.47 -1.30 -5.55
C VAL A 194 12.24 -1.63 -4.27
N SER A 195 11.69 -1.27 -3.12
CA SER A 195 12.28 -1.51 -1.79
C SER A 195 11.82 -2.83 -1.18
N GLY A 196 10.73 -3.42 -1.69
CA GLY A 196 10.18 -4.70 -1.28
C GLY A 196 9.20 -5.25 -2.29
N VAL A 197 9.08 -6.57 -2.33
CA VAL A 197 8.08 -7.28 -3.14
C VAL A 197 7.29 -8.23 -2.25
N GLN A 198 6.07 -8.57 -2.67
CA GLN A 198 5.20 -9.51 -1.97
C GLN A 198 4.98 -9.13 -0.48
N ARG A 199 4.91 -7.82 -0.20
CA ARG A 199 4.63 -7.34 1.15
C ARG A 199 3.18 -7.61 1.52
N SER A 200 2.99 -8.31 2.64
CA SER A 200 1.69 -8.58 3.26
C SER A 200 1.79 -8.31 4.75
N GLY A 201 0.65 -8.20 5.43
CA GLY A 201 0.63 -7.88 6.85
C GLY A 201 0.89 -6.41 7.16
N VAL A 202 0.75 -5.54 6.16
CA VAL A 202 0.78 -4.08 6.35
C VAL A 202 -0.46 -3.62 7.13
N GLY A 203 -1.59 -4.33 6.98
CA GLY A 203 -2.82 -4.10 7.73
C GLY A 203 -3.70 -3.01 7.13
N VAL A 204 -3.51 -2.69 5.86
CA VAL A 204 -4.31 -1.69 5.14
C VAL A 204 -5.48 -2.35 4.43
N ASN A 205 -5.20 -3.40 3.66
CA ASN A 205 -6.20 -4.14 2.89
C ASN A 205 -6.34 -5.59 3.40
N LEU A 206 -7.44 -6.23 3.07
CA LEU A 206 -7.62 -7.66 3.38
C LEU A 206 -6.80 -8.54 2.46
N TYR A 207 -6.68 -8.19 1.18
CA TYR A 207 -5.89 -8.90 0.20
C TYR A 207 -4.66 -8.08 -0.15
N GLU A 208 -3.52 -8.46 0.36
CA GLU A 208 -2.26 -7.72 0.28
C GLU A 208 -1.18 -8.52 -0.46
N ASN A 209 -0.71 -7.96 -1.54
CA ASN A 209 0.54 -8.32 -2.20
C ASN A 209 1.12 -7.02 -2.75
N TYR A 210 1.80 -6.27 -1.85
CA TYR A 210 2.29 -4.94 -2.18
C TYR A 210 3.69 -4.96 -2.76
N ILE A 211 3.92 -4.03 -3.68
CA ILE A 211 5.25 -3.50 -4.02
C ILE A 211 5.53 -2.35 -3.06
N GLN A 212 6.61 -2.46 -2.29
CA GLN A 212 7.13 -1.37 -1.47
C GLN A 212 8.08 -0.53 -2.31
N THR A 213 7.97 0.80 -2.22
CA THR A 213 8.85 1.76 -2.90
C THR A 213 9.17 2.94 -2.00
N ASP A 214 10.26 3.61 -2.25
CA ASP A 214 10.62 4.90 -1.67
C ASP A 214 10.23 6.09 -2.56
N ALA A 215 9.68 5.82 -3.76
CA ALA A 215 9.00 6.84 -4.55
C ALA A 215 7.90 7.50 -3.71
N SER A 216 7.87 8.84 -3.68
CA SER A 216 6.92 9.58 -2.86
C SER A 216 5.49 9.39 -3.36
N ILE A 217 4.65 8.72 -2.57
CA ILE A 217 3.20 8.65 -2.76
C ILE A 217 2.57 9.65 -1.79
N ASN A 218 1.70 10.51 -2.29
CA ASN A 218 1.00 11.54 -1.53
C ASN A 218 -0.48 11.56 -1.93
N PRO A 219 -1.36 12.19 -1.15
CA PRO A 219 -2.76 12.39 -1.54
C PRO A 219 -2.87 12.96 -2.96
N GLY A 220 -3.63 12.29 -3.80
CA GLY A 220 -3.77 12.60 -5.23
C GLY A 220 -3.07 11.62 -6.16
N ASN A 221 -1.99 10.92 -5.74
CA ASN A 221 -1.36 9.86 -6.53
C ASN A 221 -2.06 8.50 -6.36
N SER A 222 -2.88 8.32 -5.30
CA SER A 222 -3.62 7.08 -5.06
C SER A 222 -4.50 6.72 -6.24
N GLY A 223 -4.45 5.46 -6.67
CA GLY A 223 -5.11 4.95 -7.87
C GLY A 223 -4.33 5.14 -9.17
N GLY A 224 -3.29 5.97 -9.18
CA GLY A 224 -2.39 6.12 -10.31
C GLY A 224 -1.42 4.95 -10.45
N PRO A 225 -0.73 4.82 -11.60
CA PRO A 225 0.19 3.73 -11.84
C PRO A 225 1.53 3.91 -11.12
N LEU A 226 2.09 2.81 -10.63
CA LEU A 226 3.51 2.66 -10.34
C LEU A 226 4.14 1.93 -11.53
N LEU A 227 5.08 2.59 -12.23
CA LEU A 227 5.71 2.09 -13.44
C LEU A 227 7.14 1.61 -13.17
N ASN A 228 7.63 0.71 -14.01
CA ASN A 228 9.06 0.45 -14.15
C ASN A 228 9.71 1.47 -15.12
N ALA A 229 11.03 1.39 -15.30
CA ALA A 229 11.74 2.28 -16.22
C ALA A 229 11.34 2.14 -17.69
N ALA A 230 10.73 1.02 -18.09
CA ALA A 230 10.22 0.80 -19.46
C ALA A 230 8.85 1.45 -19.67
N GLY A 231 8.13 1.79 -18.60
CA GLY A 231 6.78 2.35 -18.62
C GLY A 231 5.67 1.32 -18.42
N ASP A 232 6.03 0.07 -18.06
CA ASP A 232 5.03 -0.94 -17.72
C ASP A 232 4.58 -0.79 -16.27
N VAL A 233 3.30 -1.06 -16.01
CA VAL A 233 2.70 -1.00 -14.70
C VAL A 233 3.18 -2.16 -13.83
N ILE A 234 3.87 -1.86 -12.73
CA ILE A 234 4.27 -2.84 -11.71
C ILE A 234 3.32 -2.83 -10.52
N GLY A 235 2.49 -1.79 -10.36
CA GLY A 235 1.49 -1.70 -9.30
C GLY A 235 0.56 -0.50 -9.46
N VAL A 236 -0.41 -0.41 -8.55
CA VAL A 236 -1.33 0.72 -8.38
C VAL A 236 -1.00 1.41 -7.07
N ASN A 237 -0.66 2.69 -7.11
CA ASN A 237 -0.33 3.48 -5.91
C ASN A 237 -1.50 3.44 -4.92
N ASP A 238 -1.23 3.09 -3.68
CA ASP A 238 -2.28 2.90 -2.67
C ASP A 238 -2.06 3.81 -1.46
N CYS A 239 -1.10 3.49 -0.61
CA CYS A 239 -0.93 4.13 0.69
C CYS A 239 0.53 4.35 1.08
N ILE A 240 0.71 5.15 2.14
CA ILE A 240 1.99 5.34 2.83
C ILE A 240 1.89 4.83 4.27
N LEU A 241 2.99 4.31 4.78
CA LEU A 241 3.12 4.04 6.21
C LEU A 241 3.76 5.27 6.86
N ALA A 242 2.91 6.13 7.44
CA ALA A 242 3.34 7.42 7.95
C ALA A 242 2.74 7.71 9.32
N PRO A 243 3.43 7.36 10.42
CA PRO A 243 2.96 7.64 11.78
C PRO A 243 2.68 9.13 12.05
N SER A 244 3.33 10.02 11.31
CA SER A 244 3.22 11.49 11.42
C SER A 244 2.51 12.17 10.22
N GLY A 245 1.93 11.39 9.28
CA GLY A 245 1.18 11.92 8.13
C GLY A 245 2.02 12.37 6.93
N GLY A 246 3.35 12.26 6.96
CA GLY A 246 4.25 12.57 5.84
C GLY A 246 4.96 11.35 5.30
N ASN A 247 5.34 11.34 4.02
CA ASN A 247 6.13 10.25 3.43
C ASN A 247 7.51 10.18 4.08
N ILE A 248 7.85 9.02 4.65
CA ILE A 248 9.15 8.71 5.27
C ILE A 248 10.00 7.75 4.42
N GLY A 249 9.69 7.62 3.12
CA GLY A 249 10.37 6.67 2.21
C GLY A 249 9.78 5.26 2.27
N ILE A 250 8.58 5.09 2.82
CA ILE A 250 7.87 3.80 2.86
C ILE A 250 6.48 4.01 2.27
N ALA A 251 6.33 3.61 1.02
CA ALA A 251 5.09 3.65 0.27
C ALA A 251 4.77 2.27 -0.30
N PHE A 252 3.49 2.02 -0.53
CA PHE A 252 2.98 0.74 -1.02
C PHE A 252 2.09 0.94 -2.24
N ALA A 253 2.25 0.03 -3.20
CA ALA A 253 1.39 -0.09 -4.35
C ALA A 253 0.83 -1.51 -4.45
N VAL A 254 -0.45 -1.67 -4.74
CA VAL A 254 -1.05 -2.98 -5.03
C VAL A 254 -0.35 -3.57 -6.25
N SER A 255 0.17 -4.79 -6.14
CA SER A 255 0.99 -5.38 -7.21
C SER A 255 0.24 -5.52 -8.53
N ALA A 256 0.97 -5.46 -9.65
CA ALA A 256 0.44 -5.68 -11.00
C ALA A 256 -0.27 -7.04 -11.12
N GLU A 257 0.14 -8.05 -10.36
CA GLU A 257 -0.48 -9.37 -10.32
C GLU A 257 -1.94 -9.29 -9.83
N ILE A 258 -2.16 -8.69 -8.65
CA ILE A 258 -3.51 -8.46 -8.12
C ILE A 258 -4.27 -7.50 -9.03
N ALA A 259 -3.66 -6.38 -9.42
CA ALA A 259 -4.29 -5.31 -10.17
C ALA A 259 -4.86 -5.81 -11.51
N LYS A 260 -4.06 -6.61 -12.24
CA LYS A 260 -4.50 -7.19 -13.52
C LYS A 260 -5.61 -8.22 -13.33
N SER A 261 -5.44 -9.16 -12.39
CA SER A 261 -6.44 -10.21 -12.13
C SER A 261 -7.78 -9.62 -11.71
N VAL A 262 -7.77 -8.63 -10.82
CA VAL A 262 -8.98 -7.93 -10.36
C VAL A 262 -9.63 -7.17 -11.51
N ALA A 263 -8.84 -6.43 -12.30
CA ALA A 263 -9.36 -5.65 -13.42
C ALA A 263 -10.04 -6.57 -14.48
N ASP A 264 -9.38 -7.67 -14.86
CA ASP A 264 -9.91 -8.62 -15.82
C ASP A 264 -11.24 -9.23 -15.32
N THR A 265 -11.29 -9.65 -14.05
CA THR A 265 -12.51 -10.23 -13.46
C THR A 265 -13.66 -9.21 -13.36
N LEU A 266 -13.37 -7.97 -12.95
CA LEU A 266 -14.39 -6.92 -12.88
C LEU A 266 -14.92 -6.53 -14.25
N ILE A 267 -14.08 -6.50 -15.29
CA ILE A 267 -14.51 -6.22 -16.66
C ILE A 267 -15.41 -7.35 -17.21
N GLU A 268 -15.10 -8.60 -16.90
CA GLU A 268 -15.83 -9.76 -17.41
C GLU A 268 -17.13 -10.03 -16.65
N HIS A 269 -17.11 -9.91 -15.32
CA HIS A 269 -18.19 -10.34 -14.45
C HIS A 269 -18.88 -9.21 -13.68
N GLY A 270 -18.30 -8.01 -13.61
CA GLY A 270 -18.82 -6.87 -12.86
C GLY A 270 -18.65 -6.94 -11.35
N GLU A 271 -18.30 -8.10 -10.80
CA GLU A 271 -18.09 -8.33 -9.37
C GLU A 271 -16.96 -9.32 -9.09
N ILE A 272 -16.37 -9.22 -7.93
CA ILE A 272 -15.43 -10.21 -7.40
C ILE A 272 -16.07 -10.89 -6.20
N VAL A 273 -16.09 -12.21 -6.23
CA VAL A 273 -16.54 -13.01 -5.11
C VAL A 273 -15.34 -13.73 -4.50
N ARG A 274 -14.89 -13.27 -3.34
CA ARG A 274 -13.79 -13.91 -2.62
C ARG A 274 -14.25 -15.17 -1.92
N PRO A 275 -13.43 -16.21 -1.89
CA PRO A 275 -13.74 -17.42 -1.15
C PRO A 275 -13.58 -17.19 0.36
N TRP A 276 -14.26 -18.01 1.13
CA TRP A 276 -14.32 -17.92 2.57
C TRP A 276 -14.13 -19.28 3.23
N LEU A 277 -13.22 -19.34 4.19
CA LEU A 277 -12.98 -20.50 5.05
C LEU A 277 -13.81 -20.44 6.34
N GLY A 278 -14.03 -19.24 6.84
CA GLY A 278 -14.82 -19.01 8.05
C GLY A 278 -14.04 -19.11 9.35
N ILE A 279 -12.80 -18.67 9.33
CA ILE A 279 -11.96 -18.59 10.52
C ILE A 279 -11.44 -17.16 10.72
N MET A 280 -10.91 -16.92 11.88
CA MET A 280 -10.14 -15.76 12.25
C MET A 280 -8.78 -16.20 12.74
N GLY A 281 -7.72 -15.76 12.10
CA GLY A 281 -6.36 -16.13 12.45
C GLY A 281 -5.70 -15.13 13.39
N ALA A 282 -4.73 -15.56 14.17
CA ALA A 282 -3.92 -14.71 15.02
C ALA A 282 -2.97 -13.85 14.17
N MET A 283 -2.77 -12.60 14.56
CA MET A 283 -1.66 -11.80 14.02
C MET A 283 -0.31 -12.39 14.47
N PRO A 284 0.73 -12.42 13.60
CA PRO A 284 2.06 -12.91 13.99
C PRO A 284 2.64 -12.21 15.24
N SER A 285 2.32 -10.92 15.42
CA SER A 285 2.72 -10.15 16.60
C SER A 285 2.10 -10.63 17.91
N GLN A 286 0.95 -11.29 17.86
CA GLN A 286 0.24 -11.83 19.05
C GLN A 286 0.75 -13.20 19.47
N LEU A 287 1.55 -13.85 18.63
CA LEU A 287 2.13 -15.16 18.89
C LEU A 287 3.49 -15.07 19.59
N ARG A 288 4.02 -13.85 19.78
CA ARG A 288 5.29 -13.61 20.46
C ARG A 288 5.05 -13.30 21.92
N SER A 289 5.70 -14.04 22.83
CA SER A 289 5.74 -13.67 24.24
C SER A 289 6.64 -12.44 24.47
N PRO A 290 6.28 -11.53 25.38
CA PRO A 290 7.17 -10.42 25.75
C PRO A 290 8.52 -10.95 26.22
N GLY A 291 9.61 -10.61 25.53
CA GLY A 291 10.98 -11.03 25.86
C GLY A 291 11.54 -12.17 25.00
N GLU A 292 10.77 -12.74 24.06
CA GLU A 292 11.26 -13.75 23.11
C GLU A 292 11.56 -13.13 21.73
N GLU A 293 12.47 -12.17 21.67
CA GLU A 293 12.88 -11.52 20.42
C GLU A 293 13.59 -12.46 19.43
N ASN A 294 14.08 -13.63 19.89
CA ASN A 294 14.87 -14.59 19.12
C ASN A 294 14.25 -15.99 19.02
N SER A 295 12.98 -16.21 19.44
CA SER A 295 12.35 -17.51 19.19
C SER A 295 11.97 -17.63 17.72
N GLU A 296 12.27 -18.77 17.08
CA GLU A 296 11.75 -19.10 15.75
C GLU A 296 10.23 -18.89 15.78
N ALA A 297 9.73 -17.93 14.97
CA ALA A 297 8.30 -17.65 14.89
C ALA A 297 7.58 -18.97 14.55
N GLN A 298 6.56 -19.32 15.32
CA GLN A 298 5.75 -20.52 15.05
C GLN A 298 5.21 -20.43 13.62
N LYS A 299 5.69 -21.33 12.74
CA LYS A 299 5.22 -21.38 11.35
C LYS A 299 3.77 -21.86 11.33
N GLY A 300 2.98 -21.28 10.45
CA GLY A 300 1.58 -21.63 10.27
C GLY A 300 0.60 -20.58 10.76
N ALA A 301 -0.66 -20.72 10.37
CA ALA A 301 -1.75 -19.84 10.72
C ALA A 301 -2.52 -20.37 11.94
N VAL A 302 -2.43 -19.69 13.07
CA VAL A 302 -3.12 -20.08 14.31
C VAL A 302 -4.56 -19.61 14.27
N ILE A 303 -5.52 -20.52 14.43
CA ILE A 303 -6.94 -20.19 14.50
C ILE A 303 -7.27 -19.59 15.88
N ARG A 304 -7.85 -18.40 15.90
CA ARG A 304 -8.33 -17.70 17.11
C ARG A 304 -9.84 -17.75 17.29
N ARG A 305 -10.56 -17.91 16.21
CA ARG A 305 -12.01 -17.98 16.22
C ARG A 305 -12.54 -18.68 14.98
N ILE A 306 -13.63 -19.37 15.12
CA ILE A 306 -14.39 -19.99 14.04
C ILE A 306 -15.74 -19.31 13.97
N PHE A 307 -16.17 -18.98 12.77
CA PHE A 307 -17.48 -18.36 12.54
C PHE A 307 -18.56 -19.43 12.47
N GLN A 308 -19.72 -19.12 13.04
CA GLN A 308 -20.88 -20.01 13.01
C GLN A 308 -21.35 -20.25 11.58
N ASN A 309 -21.82 -21.46 11.31
CA ASN A 309 -22.29 -21.90 9.98
C ASN A 309 -21.22 -21.82 8.87
N SER A 310 -19.93 -21.73 9.23
CA SER A 310 -18.84 -21.68 8.29
C SER A 310 -18.41 -23.06 7.80
N PRO A 311 -17.66 -23.13 6.67
CA PRO A 311 -17.00 -24.35 6.25
C PRO A 311 -16.09 -24.93 7.33
N ALA A 312 -15.32 -24.08 8.01
CA ALA A 312 -14.40 -24.46 9.08
C ALA A 312 -15.12 -25.10 10.28
N GLU A 313 -16.27 -24.53 10.69
CA GLU A 313 -17.08 -25.10 11.78
C GLU A 313 -17.61 -26.49 11.41
N ARG A 314 -18.18 -26.63 10.20
CA ARG A 314 -18.69 -27.93 9.72
C ARG A 314 -17.63 -28.99 9.60
N LEU A 315 -16.38 -28.59 9.32
CA LEU A 315 -15.22 -29.49 9.30
C LEU A 315 -14.72 -29.87 10.69
N GLY A 316 -15.17 -29.17 11.74
CA GLY A 316 -14.75 -29.41 13.12
C GLY A 316 -13.35 -28.87 13.45
N LEU A 317 -12.94 -27.77 12.75
CA LEU A 317 -11.79 -26.97 13.17
C LEU A 317 -12.03 -26.39 14.57
N ARG A 318 -10.99 -26.04 15.29
CA ARG A 318 -11.09 -25.55 16.68
C ARG A 318 -10.16 -24.38 16.89
N ASP A 319 -10.51 -23.54 17.85
CA ASP A 319 -9.62 -22.51 18.35
C ASP A 319 -8.33 -23.14 18.87
N GLY A 320 -7.18 -22.56 18.52
CA GLY A 320 -5.85 -23.09 18.82
C GLY A 320 -5.30 -24.08 17.82
N ASP A 321 -6.06 -24.54 16.81
CA ASP A 321 -5.49 -25.28 15.68
C ASP A 321 -4.52 -24.38 14.91
N VAL A 322 -3.45 -25.00 14.37
CA VAL A 322 -2.49 -24.30 13.51
C VAL A 322 -2.54 -24.92 12.12
N ILE A 323 -2.93 -24.13 11.12
CA ILE A 323 -2.86 -24.59 9.72
C ILE A 323 -1.41 -24.41 9.25
N VAL A 324 -0.74 -25.56 9.02
CA VAL A 324 0.68 -25.61 8.66
C VAL A 324 0.92 -25.81 7.17
N LYS A 325 -0.07 -26.36 6.44
CA LYS A 325 -0.01 -26.47 4.97
C LYS A 325 -1.37 -26.21 4.33
N LEU A 326 -1.31 -25.64 3.13
CA LEU A 326 -2.41 -25.53 2.17
C LEU A 326 -1.97 -26.20 0.86
N ASP A 327 -2.68 -27.24 0.40
CA ASP A 327 -2.35 -28.01 -0.80
C ASP A 327 -0.87 -28.42 -0.88
N ASP A 328 -0.37 -29.05 0.19
CA ASP A 328 1.02 -29.52 0.35
C ASP A 328 2.10 -28.43 0.40
N VAL A 329 1.74 -27.14 0.30
CA VAL A 329 2.65 -25.99 0.44
C VAL A 329 2.61 -25.48 1.87
N ASP A 330 3.79 -25.31 2.49
CA ASP A 330 3.92 -24.82 3.86
C ASP A 330 3.29 -23.41 3.99
N VAL A 331 2.51 -23.21 5.05
CA VAL A 331 1.93 -21.93 5.43
C VAL A 331 2.92 -21.22 6.35
N ILE A 332 3.31 -20.00 5.99
CA ILE A 332 4.27 -19.20 6.75
C ILE A 332 3.58 -18.60 7.98
N ASP A 333 2.47 -17.91 7.76
CA ASP A 333 1.66 -17.24 8.79
C ASP A 333 0.20 -17.06 8.33
N THR A 334 -0.57 -16.35 9.12
CA THR A 334 -1.99 -16.07 8.82
C THR A 334 -2.17 -15.19 7.57
N TYR A 335 -1.25 -14.26 7.30
CA TYR A 335 -1.34 -13.40 6.11
C TYR A 335 -1.07 -14.20 4.83
N ASP A 336 -0.08 -15.09 4.86
CA ASP A 336 0.21 -16.01 3.75
C ASP A 336 -0.98 -16.93 3.45
N LEU A 337 -1.57 -17.56 4.47
CA LEU A 337 -2.77 -18.38 4.31
C LEU A 337 -3.92 -17.57 3.72
N ARG A 338 -4.17 -16.36 4.25
CA ARG A 338 -5.25 -15.47 3.76
C ARG A 338 -5.07 -15.15 2.29
N ASN A 339 -3.89 -14.70 1.89
CA ASN A 339 -3.63 -14.31 0.50
C ASN A 339 -3.82 -15.49 -0.46
N ARG A 340 -3.37 -16.68 -0.09
CA ARG A 340 -3.57 -17.88 -0.91
C ARG A 340 -5.04 -18.26 -1.01
N ILE A 341 -5.79 -18.21 0.10
CA ILE A 341 -7.24 -18.46 0.06
C ILE A 341 -7.94 -17.42 -0.84
N LEU A 342 -7.67 -16.13 -0.65
CA LEU A 342 -8.33 -15.05 -1.41
C LEU A 342 -7.96 -15.03 -2.90
N SER A 343 -6.91 -15.72 -3.33
CA SER A 343 -6.54 -15.89 -4.74
C SER A 343 -7.30 -17.02 -5.45
N LEU A 344 -8.05 -17.84 -4.71
CA LEU A 344 -8.84 -18.94 -5.26
C LEU A 344 -10.28 -18.52 -5.57
N ASP A 345 -11.04 -19.40 -6.19
CA ASP A 345 -12.46 -19.21 -6.45
C ASP A 345 -13.33 -19.89 -5.38
N PRO A 346 -14.51 -19.34 -5.05
CA PRO A 346 -15.51 -20.04 -4.26
C PRO A 346 -15.89 -21.36 -4.92
N GLY A 347 -15.98 -22.40 -4.11
CA GLY A 347 -16.23 -23.76 -4.60
C GLY A 347 -14.97 -24.61 -4.75
N THR A 348 -13.79 -23.99 -4.72
CA THR A 348 -12.50 -24.73 -4.74
C THR A 348 -12.39 -25.61 -3.50
N ILE A 349 -11.93 -26.84 -3.70
CA ILE A 349 -11.61 -27.77 -2.62
C ILE A 349 -10.11 -27.68 -2.38
N VAL A 350 -9.71 -27.37 -1.15
CA VAL A 350 -8.32 -27.28 -0.74
C VAL A 350 -8.02 -28.31 0.33
N LYS A 351 -6.78 -28.82 0.35
CA LYS A 351 -6.29 -29.72 1.39
C LYS A 351 -5.61 -28.90 2.49
N LEU A 352 -6.01 -29.11 3.74
CA LEU A 352 -5.40 -28.51 4.92
C LEU A 352 -4.62 -29.55 5.70
N THR A 353 -3.39 -29.23 6.09
CA THR A 353 -2.67 -29.95 7.15
C THR A 353 -2.70 -29.09 8.40
N ILE A 354 -3.23 -29.65 9.48
CA ILE A 354 -3.53 -28.95 10.73
C ILE A 354 -2.70 -29.59 11.85
N LEU A 355 -2.00 -28.76 12.62
CA LEU A 355 -1.36 -29.17 13.85
C LEU A 355 -2.31 -28.94 15.03
N ARG A 356 -2.76 -29.99 15.68
CA ARG A 356 -3.63 -30.00 16.86
C ARG A 356 -3.01 -30.85 17.96
N ARG A 357 -2.71 -30.30 19.13
CA ARG A 357 -2.08 -31.00 20.26
C ARG A 357 -0.82 -31.79 19.84
N ASN A 358 0.04 -31.21 19.04
CA ASN A 358 1.26 -31.77 18.47
C ASN A 358 1.03 -32.98 17.53
N LEU A 359 -0.17 -33.19 17.04
CA LEU A 359 -0.49 -34.23 16.04
C LEU A 359 -0.93 -33.53 14.72
N LEU A 360 -0.41 -34.05 13.61
CA LEU A 360 -0.81 -33.58 12.28
C LEU A 360 -2.10 -34.30 11.85
N HIS A 361 -3.04 -33.54 11.37
CA HIS A 361 -4.30 -33.99 10.79
C HIS A 361 -4.44 -33.43 9.38
N GLU A 362 -4.73 -34.29 8.42
CA GLU A 362 -5.04 -33.87 7.05
C GLU A 362 -6.54 -33.92 6.81
N THR A 363 -7.06 -32.90 6.14
CA THR A 363 -8.47 -32.82 5.80
C THR A 363 -8.65 -31.98 4.55
N SER A 364 -9.79 -32.10 3.87
CA SER A 364 -10.12 -31.27 2.72
C SER A 364 -11.35 -30.44 3.03
N ILE A 365 -11.36 -29.18 2.58
CA ILE A 365 -12.44 -28.24 2.80
C ILE A 365 -12.82 -27.57 1.49
N LYS A 366 -14.13 -27.44 1.26
CA LYS A 366 -14.65 -26.65 0.16
C LYS A 366 -14.82 -25.21 0.60
N LEU A 367 -14.17 -24.28 -0.10
CA LEU A 367 -14.31 -22.85 0.12
C LEU A 367 -15.69 -22.38 -0.36
N GLU A 368 -16.34 -21.49 0.38
CA GLU A 368 -17.67 -21.00 0.06
C GLU A 368 -17.68 -19.48 -0.16
N ARG A 369 -18.80 -18.95 -0.63
CA ARG A 369 -19.04 -17.50 -0.61
C ARG A 369 -19.27 -17.05 0.82
N PRO A 370 -18.69 -15.94 1.28
CA PRO A 370 -18.99 -15.39 2.60
C PRO A 370 -20.47 -14.93 2.68
N PRO A 371 -21.05 -14.87 3.88
CA PRO A 371 -22.36 -14.24 4.09
C PRO A 371 -22.39 -12.80 3.54
N ALA A 372 -23.56 -12.33 3.08
CA ALA A 372 -23.70 -11.01 2.43
C ALA A 372 -23.32 -9.82 3.33
N ASP A 373 -23.40 -9.98 4.65
CA ASP A 373 -23.05 -9.00 5.66
C ASP A 373 -21.61 -9.11 6.16
N TRP A 374 -20.83 -10.08 5.65
CA TRP A 374 -19.47 -10.39 6.07
C TRP A 374 -18.57 -9.16 6.11
N PHE A 375 -18.52 -8.40 5.01
CA PHE A 375 -17.69 -7.20 4.91
C PHE A 375 -18.12 -6.04 5.82
N ARG A 376 -19.34 -6.08 6.40
CA ARG A 376 -19.79 -5.11 7.40
C ARG A 376 -19.34 -5.47 8.80
N VAL A 377 -19.03 -6.74 9.04
CA VAL A 377 -18.64 -7.28 10.35
C VAL A 377 -17.12 -7.17 10.58
N ILE A 378 -16.31 -7.28 9.50
CA ILE A 378 -14.85 -7.27 9.58
C ILE A 378 -14.25 -6.00 10.22
N PRO A 379 -14.67 -4.77 9.90
CA PRO A 379 -14.08 -3.56 10.49
C PRO A 379 -14.27 -3.41 12.00
N GLN A 380 -15.16 -4.20 12.61
CA GLN A 380 -15.48 -4.13 14.04
C GLN A 380 -14.65 -5.10 14.89
N ILE A 381 -13.78 -5.90 14.28
CA ILE A 381 -13.04 -6.94 14.97
C ILE A 381 -11.56 -6.52 15.03
N ASP A 382 -11.23 -5.72 16.05
CA ASP A 382 -9.85 -5.41 16.42
C ASP A 382 -9.08 -6.71 16.78
N TYR A 383 -7.84 -6.85 16.23
CA TYR A 383 -6.83 -7.84 16.64
C TYR A 383 -6.88 -9.25 16.02
N ALA A 384 -7.63 -9.50 14.94
CA ALA A 384 -7.56 -10.80 14.28
C ALA A 384 -7.82 -10.69 12.77
N ILE A 385 -7.25 -11.63 12.01
CA ILE A 385 -7.27 -11.65 10.55
C ILE A 385 -8.38 -12.59 10.08
N PRO A 386 -9.45 -12.11 9.42
CA PRO A 386 -10.51 -12.96 8.88
C PRO A 386 -10.03 -13.72 7.63
N LEU A 387 -10.47 -14.95 7.51
CA LEU A 387 -10.14 -15.89 6.45
C LEU A 387 -11.37 -16.64 5.94
#